data_48bd7fcc1c7116001fbe01c9c34f3ce1
#
_entry.id   48bd7fcc1c7116001fbe01c9c34f3ce1
#
_cell.length_a   1.000
_cell.length_b   1.000
_cell.length_c   1.000
_cell.angle_alpha   90.00
_cell.angle_beta   90.00
_cell.angle_gamma   90.00
#
_symmetry.space_group_name_H-M   'P 1'
#
loop_
_entity.id
_entity.type
_entity.pdbx_description
1 polymer ?
#
loop_
_entity_poly.entity_id
_entity_poly.type
_entity_poly.pdbx_seq_one_letter_code
_entity_poly.pdbx_strand_id
1 'polypeptide(L)'
;DESEIYVDECTIEHSEQFVDLLETWDVPLFLSGHLHVQHCKRSDENRGVWEMVTASLATPSCKYAILTYRDDRSFLYRTRSLDVEAWAKKNGRTEPELLDFKEFQTPFLRRVFYNQAVAALSEVPEVSDSEREQMAQLYSLLKYHYYQGTAYQVQDQVRNDPAYALWQDAGMATRQGDYFQYILEDGVRNYNRLE
;
A
#
# COMPACT_ATOMS: atom_id res chain seq x y z
N ASP A 1 -9.37 -10.64 -0.21
CA ASP A 1 -9.20 -9.38 0.53
C ASP A 1 -7.76 -9.24 1.02
N GLU A 2 -7.17 -8.04 0.92
CA GLU A 2 -5.78 -7.78 1.34
C GLU A 2 -5.53 -8.11 2.81
N SER A 3 -6.49 -7.84 3.68
CA SER A 3 -6.39 -8.12 5.10
C SER A 3 -6.29 -9.61 5.41
N GLU A 4 -6.95 -10.47 4.65
CA GLU A 4 -6.87 -11.93 4.81
C GLU A 4 -5.49 -12.47 4.47
N ILE A 5 -4.80 -11.84 3.51
CA ILE A 5 -3.44 -12.23 3.09
C ILE A 5 -2.38 -11.71 4.05
N TYR A 6 -2.54 -10.50 4.55
CA TYR A 6 -1.47 -9.76 5.22
C TYR A 6 -1.54 -9.75 6.75
N VAL A 7 -2.71 -9.53 7.32
CA VAL A 7 -2.91 -9.44 8.77
C VAL A 7 -4.18 -10.17 9.18
N ASP A 8 -4.05 -11.09 10.11
CA ASP A 8 -5.20 -11.78 10.67
C ASP A 8 -6.10 -10.79 11.44
N GLU A 9 -7.41 -11.00 11.39
CA GLU A 9 -8.41 -10.22 12.14
C GLU A 9 -8.45 -8.72 11.80
N CYS A 10 -8.08 -8.33 10.58
CA CYS A 10 -8.14 -6.93 10.12
C CYS A 10 -9.45 -6.53 9.46
N THR A 11 -10.27 -7.49 9.08
CA THR A 11 -11.55 -7.24 8.41
C THR A 11 -12.67 -7.00 9.42
N ILE A 12 -13.64 -6.20 9.00
CA ILE A 12 -14.92 -6.08 9.72
C ILE A 12 -15.63 -7.41 9.62
N GLU A 13 -16.03 -7.99 10.76
CA GLU A 13 -16.90 -9.17 10.78
C GLU A 13 -18.18 -8.89 9.97
N HIS A 14 -18.60 -9.86 9.15
CA HIS A 14 -19.75 -9.71 8.26
C HIS A 14 -19.62 -8.55 7.26
N SER A 15 -18.43 -8.35 6.69
CA SER A 15 -18.13 -7.24 5.77
C SER A 15 -19.10 -7.14 4.58
N GLU A 16 -19.54 -8.26 4.02
CA GLU A 16 -20.55 -8.28 2.94
C GLU A 16 -21.89 -7.66 3.41
N GLN A 17 -22.39 -8.05 4.57
CA GLN A 17 -23.62 -7.49 5.13
C GLN A 17 -23.49 -6.01 5.46
N PHE A 18 -22.29 -5.60 5.87
CA PHE A 18 -21.98 -4.18 6.11
C PHE A 18 -22.00 -3.38 4.80
N VAL A 19 -21.43 -3.90 3.73
CA VAL A 19 -21.48 -3.26 2.39
C VAL A 19 -22.93 -3.18 1.89
N ASP A 20 -23.72 -4.26 1.99
CA ASP A 20 -25.14 -4.29 1.64
C ASP A 20 -25.94 -3.22 2.39
N LEU A 21 -25.63 -3.02 3.67
CA LEU A 21 -26.27 -1.98 4.48
C LEU A 21 -25.92 -0.58 3.96
N LEU A 22 -24.65 -0.31 3.67
CA LEU A 22 -24.20 0.97 3.11
C LEU A 22 -24.86 1.26 1.76
N GLU A 23 -24.99 0.26 0.90
CA GLU A 23 -25.67 0.37 -0.39
C GLU A 23 -27.17 0.60 -0.24
N THR A 24 -27.83 -0.09 0.71
CA THR A 24 -29.26 0.08 1.04
C THR A 24 -29.56 1.52 1.48
N TRP A 25 -28.65 2.14 2.23
CA TRP A 25 -28.80 3.52 2.71
C TRP A 25 -28.18 4.54 1.75
N ASP A 26 -27.79 4.12 0.55
CA ASP A 26 -27.20 4.99 -0.48
C ASP A 26 -25.99 5.80 0.03
N VAL A 27 -25.14 5.15 0.82
CA VAL A 27 -23.90 5.71 1.33
C VAL A 27 -22.85 5.62 0.21
N PRO A 28 -22.34 6.74 -0.31
CA PRO A 28 -21.46 6.71 -1.48
C PRO A 28 -20.03 6.31 -1.18
N LEU A 29 -19.57 6.50 0.07
CA LEU A 29 -18.20 6.23 0.45
C LEU A 29 -18.07 5.81 1.92
N PHE A 30 -17.03 5.02 2.18
CA PHE A 30 -16.58 4.57 3.49
C PHE A 30 -15.10 4.89 3.67
N LEU A 31 -14.73 5.45 4.81
CA LEU A 31 -13.34 5.75 5.14
C LEU A 31 -12.82 4.70 6.11
N SER A 32 -11.75 4.02 5.74
CA SER A 32 -11.10 3.02 6.57
C SER A 32 -9.61 3.32 6.77
N GLY A 33 -8.92 2.47 7.52
CA GLY A 33 -7.52 2.65 7.86
C GLY A 33 -6.87 1.34 8.31
N HIS A 34 -5.98 1.40 9.30
CA HIS A 34 -5.30 0.30 9.96
C HIS A 34 -4.10 -0.27 9.18
N LEU A 35 -4.24 -0.63 7.90
CA LEU A 35 -3.15 -1.24 7.11
C LEU A 35 -2.05 -0.26 6.70
N HIS A 36 -2.26 1.04 6.88
CA HIS A 36 -1.33 2.11 6.50
C HIS A 36 -1.00 2.18 5.01
N VAL A 37 -1.77 1.52 4.17
CA VAL A 37 -1.66 1.60 2.70
C VAL A 37 -2.48 2.75 2.15
N GLN A 38 -2.09 3.25 0.99
CA GLN A 38 -2.88 4.21 0.24
C GLN A 38 -3.67 3.48 -0.83
N HIS A 39 -4.96 3.32 -0.61
CA HIS A 39 -5.81 2.52 -1.46
C HIS A 39 -7.22 3.11 -1.62
N CYS A 40 -7.86 2.87 -2.76
CA CYS A 40 -9.25 3.18 -3.02
C CYS A 40 -9.86 2.04 -3.84
N LYS A 41 -10.90 1.42 -3.33
CA LYS A 41 -11.61 0.32 -3.98
C LYS A 41 -13.11 0.60 -3.97
N ARG A 42 -13.82 0.09 -4.97
CA ARG A 42 -15.27 0.15 -5.02
C ARG A 42 -15.82 -1.25 -4.79
N SER A 43 -16.94 -1.38 -4.09
CA SER A 43 -17.59 -2.66 -3.83
C SER A 43 -18.03 -3.38 -5.10
N ASP A 44 -18.40 -2.60 -6.13
CA ASP A 44 -18.73 -3.08 -7.48
C ASP A 44 -18.18 -2.09 -8.52
N GLU A 45 -17.66 -2.57 -9.66
CA GLU A 45 -16.98 -1.74 -10.68
C GLU A 45 -17.88 -0.64 -11.25
N ASN A 46 -19.17 -0.91 -11.41
CA ASN A 46 -20.11 0.01 -12.05
C ASN A 46 -20.93 0.79 -11.02
N ARG A 47 -21.16 0.22 -9.86
CA ARG A 47 -22.06 0.73 -8.83
C ARG A 47 -21.56 0.29 -7.47
N GLY A 48 -21.87 1.01 -6.41
CA GLY A 48 -21.51 0.58 -5.07
C GLY A 48 -20.75 1.63 -4.27
N VAL A 49 -20.34 1.24 -3.08
CA VAL A 49 -19.67 2.09 -2.10
C VAL A 49 -18.17 2.17 -2.40
N TRP A 50 -17.62 3.35 -2.35
CA TRP A 50 -16.17 3.53 -2.36
C TRP A 50 -15.60 3.33 -0.96
N GLU A 51 -14.66 2.42 -0.82
CA GLU A 51 -13.76 2.38 0.34
C GLU A 51 -12.49 3.17 0.04
N MET A 52 -12.11 4.04 0.97
CA MET A 52 -10.89 4.84 0.91
C MET A 52 -10.03 4.58 2.12
N VAL A 53 -8.90 3.90 1.89
CA VAL A 53 -7.86 3.68 2.91
C VAL A 53 -6.80 4.74 2.73
N THR A 54 -6.64 5.62 3.72
CA THR A 54 -5.59 6.63 3.69
C THR A 54 -4.36 6.13 4.42
N ALA A 55 -3.20 6.22 3.77
CA ALA A 55 -1.91 5.90 4.38
C ALA A 55 -1.67 6.72 5.66
N SER A 56 -0.87 6.18 6.56
CA SER A 56 -0.68 6.74 7.90
C SER A 56 0.18 8.01 7.89
N LEU A 57 -0.14 8.93 8.82
CA LEU A 57 0.76 10.04 9.18
C LEU A 57 2.01 9.57 9.95
N ALA A 58 1.95 8.40 10.59
CA ALA A 58 3.03 7.85 11.41
C ALA A 58 4.02 6.98 10.60
N THR A 59 3.71 6.64 9.38
CA THR A 59 4.64 5.90 8.48
C THR A 59 5.33 6.87 7.53
N PRO A 60 6.55 6.55 7.07
CA PRO A 60 7.24 7.32 6.03
C PRO A 60 6.32 7.59 4.84
N SER A 61 6.42 8.75 4.27
CA SER A 61 5.51 9.52 3.41
C SER A 61 4.47 10.36 4.15
N CYS A 62 4.16 10.09 5.41
CA CYS A 62 3.33 10.92 6.30
C CYS A 62 2.12 11.51 5.57
N LYS A 63 1.30 10.65 4.96
CA LYS A 63 0.19 11.09 4.11
C LYS A 63 -1.07 11.41 4.91
N TYR A 64 -1.80 12.39 4.41
CA TYR A 64 -3.18 12.69 4.80
C TYR A 64 -4.03 12.89 3.54
N ALA A 65 -5.33 12.76 3.68
CA ALA A 65 -6.26 12.99 2.59
C ALA A 65 -7.08 14.26 2.80
N ILE A 66 -7.46 14.88 1.68
CA ILE A 66 -8.46 15.93 1.61
C ILE A 66 -9.63 15.36 0.82
N LEU A 67 -10.78 15.23 1.48
CA LEU A 67 -12.04 14.86 0.88
C LEU A 67 -12.91 16.10 0.74
N THR A 68 -13.31 16.42 -0.49
CA THR A 68 -14.28 17.45 -0.78
C THR A 68 -15.57 16.80 -1.24
N TYR A 69 -16.63 16.94 -0.46
CA TYR A 69 -17.97 16.47 -0.81
C TYR A 69 -18.79 17.63 -1.34
N ARG A 70 -19.60 17.42 -2.38
CA ARG A 70 -20.38 18.43 -3.08
C ARG A 70 -21.88 18.20 -2.92
N ASP A 71 -22.67 19.24 -3.15
CA ASP A 71 -24.13 19.19 -3.03
C ASP A 71 -24.80 18.23 -4.03
N ASP A 72 -24.16 17.97 -5.19
CA ASP A 72 -24.57 17.00 -6.17
C ASP A 72 -24.22 15.53 -5.81
N ARG A 73 -23.72 15.32 -4.56
CA ARG A 73 -23.30 14.04 -4.02
C ARG A 73 -22.02 13.49 -4.68
N SER A 74 -21.36 14.25 -5.53
CA SER A 74 -20.02 13.91 -6.01
C SER A 74 -18.97 14.24 -4.96
N PHE A 75 -17.81 13.62 -5.06
CA PHE A 75 -16.70 13.91 -4.17
C PHE A 75 -15.37 13.92 -4.92
N LEU A 76 -14.43 14.61 -4.34
CA LEU A 76 -13.04 14.63 -4.78
C LEU A 76 -12.17 14.21 -3.60
N TYR A 77 -11.39 13.15 -3.81
CA TYR A 77 -10.41 12.67 -2.84
C TYR A 77 -9.00 12.91 -3.39
N ARG A 78 -8.14 13.47 -2.57
CA ARG A 78 -6.72 13.71 -2.89
C ARG A 78 -5.86 13.52 -1.67
N THR A 79 -4.71 12.84 -1.83
CA THR A 79 -3.71 12.76 -0.78
C THR A 79 -2.65 13.84 -0.91
N ARG A 80 -2.03 14.15 0.21
CA ARG A 80 -0.84 14.97 0.34
C ARG A 80 0.08 14.41 1.41
N SER A 81 1.37 14.68 1.30
CA SER A 81 2.34 14.37 2.34
C SER A 81 2.61 15.62 3.20
N LEU A 82 2.86 15.41 4.48
CA LEU A 82 3.38 16.48 5.33
C LEU A 82 4.79 16.88 4.87
N ASP A 83 5.06 18.17 4.90
CA ASP A 83 6.41 18.70 4.70
C ASP A 83 7.18 18.63 6.03
N VAL A 84 7.71 17.44 6.32
CA VAL A 84 8.44 17.15 7.56
C VAL A 84 9.71 18.01 7.65
N GLU A 85 10.40 18.23 6.52
CA GLU A 85 11.62 19.04 6.47
C GLU A 85 11.35 20.51 6.82
N ALA A 86 10.29 21.10 6.24
CA ALA A 86 9.88 22.46 6.57
C ALA A 86 9.44 22.57 8.04
N TRP A 87 8.70 21.58 8.54
CA TRP A 87 8.33 21.53 9.96
C TRP A 87 9.56 21.42 10.86
N ALA A 88 10.52 20.57 10.56
CA ALA A 88 11.74 20.37 11.32
C ALA A 88 12.54 21.69 11.40
N LYS A 89 12.78 22.32 10.26
CA LYS A 89 13.49 23.63 10.18
C LYS A 89 12.77 24.71 11.01
N LYS A 90 11.45 24.82 10.86
CA LYS A 90 10.63 25.80 11.60
C LYS A 90 10.69 25.61 13.12
N ASN A 91 10.84 24.36 13.59
CA ASN A 91 10.85 24.02 15.01
C ASN A 91 12.28 23.83 15.58
N GLY A 92 13.32 24.23 14.84
CA GLY A 92 14.71 24.17 15.30
C GLY A 92 15.21 22.74 15.55
N ARG A 93 14.66 21.76 14.82
CA ARG A 93 15.11 20.36 14.90
C ARG A 93 16.45 20.22 14.20
N THR A 94 17.28 19.30 14.70
CA THR A 94 18.65 19.09 14.23
C THR A 94 18.93 17.65 13.78
N GLU A 95 17.94 16.77 13.94
CA GLU A 95 18.04 15.37 13.54
C GLU A 95 18.15 15.26 12.00
N PRO A 96 19.22 14.64 11.47
CA PRO A 96 19.43 14.52 10.04
C PRO A 96 18.24 13.89 9.31
N GLU A 97 17.62 12.85 9.90
CA GLU A 97 16.48 12.13 9.32
C GLU A 97 15.23 13.01 9.17
N LEU A 98 15.10 14.07 9.95
CA LEU A 98 14.01 15.04 9.83
C LEU A 98 14.35 16.16 8.85
N LEU A 99 15.63 16.56 8.76
CA LEU A 99 16.08 17.65 7.88
C LEU A 99 16.16 17.21 6.42
N ASP A 100 16.46 15.92 6.18
CA ASP A 100 16.54 15.28 4.86
C ASP A 100 15.50 14.12 4.77
N PHE A 101 14.28 14.38 5.23
CA PHE A 101 13.26 13.34 5.43
C PHE A 101 12.89 12.62 4.13
N LYS A 102 12.86 13.31 3.00
CA LYS A 102 12.54 12.69 1.70
C LYS A 102 13.58 11.65 1.29
N GLU A 103 14.85 11.94 1.55
CA GLU A 103 15.95 11.00 1.27
C GLU A 103 15.97 9.84 2.29
N PHE A 104 15.56 10.10 3.53
CA PHE A 104 15.49 9.10 4.58
C PHE A 104 14.33 8.11 4.40
N GLN A 105 13.13 8.59 4.07
CA GLN A 105 11.89 7.81 4.14
C GLN A 105 11.87 6.60 3.21
N THR A 106 12.33 6.74 1.96
CA THR A 106 12.27 5.68 0.96
C THR A 106 13.19 4.50 1.31
N PRO A 107 14.50 4.70 1.57
CA PRO A 107 15.37 3.61 1.99
C PRO A 107 14.92 2.95 3.31
N PHE A 108 14.40 3.74 4.26
CA PHE A 108 13.90 3.21 5.52
C PHE A 108 12.75 2.22 5.29
N LEU A 109 11.71 2.63 4.59
CA LEU A 109 10.52 1.79 4.38
C LEU A 109 10.83 0.59 3.48
N ARG A 110 11.63 0.80 2.43
CA ARG A 110 12.09 -0.30 1.57
C ARG A 110 12.89 -1.35 2.34
N ARG A 111 13.73 -0.95 3.27
CA ARG A 111 14.48 -1.88 4.15
C ARG A 111 13.55 -2.70 5.03
N VAL A 112 12.47 -2.10 5.57
CA VAL A 112 11.47 -2.84 6.34
C VAL A 112 10.84 -3.94 5.48
N PHE A 113 10.39 -3.62 4.27
CA PHE A 113 9.77 -4.58 3.37
C PHE A 113 10.75 -5.64 2.84
N TYR A 114 11.99 -5.24 2.57
CA TYR A 114 13.07 -6.16 2.22
C TYR A 114 13.27 -7.21 3.33
N ASN A 115 13.40 -6.78 4.59
CA ASN A 115 13.58 -7.69 5.71
C ASN A 115 12.40 -8.65 5.91
N GLN A 116 11.18 -8.20 5.67
CA GLN A 116 9.99 -9.05 5.70
C GLN A 116 10.04 -10.15 4.62
N ALA A 117 10.46 -9.81 3.40
CA ALA A 117 10.63 -10.79 2.33
C ALA A 117 11.75 -11.77 2.62
N VAL A 118 12.92 -11.29 3.08
CA VAL A 118 14.04 -12.15 3.48
C VAL A 118 13.62 -13.15 4.54
N ALA A 119 12.91 -12.69 5.58
CA ALA A 119 12.45 -13.57 6.65
C ALA A 119 11.53 -14.69 6.13
N ALA A 120 10.56 -14.33 5.27
CA ALA A 120 9.66 -15.33 4.70
C ALA A 120 10.36 -16.31 3.76
N LEU A 121 11.23 -15.80 2.88
CA LEU A 121 11.98 -16.63 1.92
C LEU A 121 13.06 -17.49 2.58
N SER A 122 13.47 -17.19 3.80
CA SER A 122 14.41 -18.05 4.55
C SER A 122 13.82 -19.40 4.94
N GLU A 123 12.50 -19.51 4.95
CA GLU A 123 11.77 -20.74 5.22
C GLU A 123 11.53 -21.60 3.93
N VAL A 124 11.99 -21.12 2.76
CA VAL A 124 11.85 -21.80 1.46
C VAL A 124 13.20 -22.39 1.05
N PRO A 125 13.42 -23.72 1.22
CA PRO A 125 14.74 -24.34 1.03
C PRO A 125 15.27 -24.29 -0.41
N GLU A 126 14.36 -24.18 -1.39
CA GLU A 126 14.69 -24.15 -2.82
C GLU A 126 15.27 -22.79 -3.27
N VAL A 127 15.14 -21.75 -2.45
CA VAL A 127 15.61 -20.39 -2.77
C VAL A 127 17.02 -20.19 -2.22
N SER A 128 18.00 -20.01 -3.11
CA SER A 128 19.37 -19.69 -2.74
C SER A 128 19.48 -18.28 -2.12
N ASP A 129 20.59 -18.01 -1.41
CA ASP A 129 20.82 -16.69 -0.80
C ASP A 129 20.82 -15.56 -1.83
N SER A 130 21.38 -15.79 -3.02
CA SER A 130 21.39 -14.79 -4.12
C SER A 130 20.00 -14.52 -4.69
N GLU A 131 19.19 -15.56 -4.87
CA GLU A 131 17.80 -15.42 -5.32
C GLU A 131 16.96 -14.73 -4.27
N ARG A 132 17.12 -15.08 -3.00
CA ARG A 132 16.44 -14.43 -1.87
C ARG A 132 16.70 -12.93 -1.84
N GLU A 133 17.95 -12.52 -2.05
CA GLU A 133 18.29 -11.10 -2.09
C GLU A 133 17.59 -10.39 -3.26
N GLN A 134 17.63 -10.95 -4.46
CA GLN A 134 16.99 -10.39 -5.66
C GLN A 134 15.46 -10.29 -5.47
N MET A 135 14.83 -11.36 -4.99
CA MET A 135 13.41 -11.42 -4.71
C MET A 135 13.00 -10.38 -3.65
N ALA A 136 13.78 -10.24 -2.57
CA ALA A 136 13.49 -9.27 -1.51
C ALA A 136 13.64 -7.82 -1.99
N GLN A 137 14.62 -7.53 -2.85
CA GLN A 137 14.75 -6.22 -3.49
C GLN A 137 13.52 -5.88 -4.34
N LEU A 138 13.08 -6.81 -5.17
CA LEU A 138 11.90 -6.62 -6.03
C LEU A 138 10.62 -6.43 -5.21
N TYR A 139 10.41 -7.27 -4.19
CA TYR A 139 9.28 -7.16 -3.26
C TYR A 139 9.27 -5.80 -2.57
N SER A 140 10.42 -5.34 -2.08
CA SER A 140 10.53 -4.07 -1.39
C SER A 140 10.18 -2.88 -2.29
N LEU A 141 10.53 -2.94 -3.58
CA LEU A 141 10.15 -1.94 -4.57
C LEU A 141 8.64 -1.90 -4.77
N LEU A 142 8.04 -3.04 -5.09
CA LEU A 142 6.62 -3.15 -5.38
C LEU A 142 5.78 -2.74 -4.17
N LYS A 143 6.09 -3.27 -2.98
CA LYS A 143 5.37 -2.98 -1.74
C LYS A 143 5.50 -1.52 -1.31
N TYR A 144 6.66 -0.91 -1.48
CA TYR A 144 6.83 0.52 -1.24
C TYR A 144 5.87 1.35 -2.09
N HIS A 145 5.82 1.10 -3.39
CA HIS A 145 4.92 1.81 -4.30
C HIS A 145 3.44 1.53 -4.01
N TYR A 146 3.12 0.33 -3.54
CA TYR A 146 1.77 0.01 -3.12
C TYR A 146 1.33 0.83 -1.90
N TYR A 147 2.17 0.91 -0.87
CA TYR A 147 1.93 1.75 0.31
C TYR A 147 1.80 3.23 -0.04
N GLN A 148 2.44 3.67 -1.13
CA GLN A 148 2.33 5.03 -1.64
C GLN A 148 1.09 5.26 -2.54
N GLY A 149 0.35 4.22 -2.91
CA GLY A 149 -0.73 4.28 -3.90
C GLY A 149 -0.24 4.54 -5.33
N THR A 150 0.98 4.11 -5.64
CA THR A 150 1.68 4.34 -6.91
C THR A 150 2.23 3.07 -7.57
N ALA A 151 1.77 1.89 -7.17
CA ALA A 151 2.25 0.60 -7.69
C ALA A 151 2.14 0.50 -9.22
N TYR A 152 1.14 1.13 -9.82
CA TYR A 152 0.97 1.20 -11.28
C TYR A 152 2.19 1.77 -12.03
N GLN A 153 3.03 2.57 -11.37
CA GLN A 153 4.22 3.18 -11.98
C GLN A 153 5.38 2.20 -12.17
N VAL A 154 5.39 1.10 -11.43
CA VAL A 154 6.48 0.12 -11.42
C VAL A 154 6.06 -1.26 -11.94
N GLN A 155 4.82 -1.42 -12.38
CA GLN A 155 4.28 -2.70 -12.86
C GLN A 155 5.16 -3.33 -13.96
N ASP A 156 5.50 -2.56 -14.99
CA ASP A 156 6.31 -3.05 -16.09
C ASP A 156 7.75 -3.37 -15.64
N GLN A 157 8.33 -2.53 -14.77
CA GLN A 157 9.65 -2.79 -14.21
C GLN A 157 9.66 -4.10 -13.43
N VAL A 158 8.64 -4.34 -12.59
CA VAL A 158 8.53 -5.55 -11.77
C VAL A 158 8.34 -6.80 -12.64
N ARG A 159 7.46 -6.75 -13.65
CA ARG A 159 7.19 -7.89 -14.52
C ARG A 159 8.36 -8.25 -15.45
N ASN A 160 9.23 -7.30 -15.75
CA ASN A 160 10.42 -7.52 -16.57
C ASN A 160 11.68 -7.83 -15.74
N ASP A 161 11.61 -7.82 -14.41
CA ASP A 161 12.73 -8.17 -13.53
C ASP A 161 12.93 -9.69 -13.50
N PRO A 162 14.19 -10.19 -13.57
CA PRO A 162 14.46 -11.63 -13.49
C PRO A 162 13.89 -12.31 -12.23
N ALA A 163 13.86 -11.63 -11.10
CA ALA A 163 13.30 -12.15 -9.85
C ALA A 163 11.77 -12.31 -9.88
N TYR A 164 11.08 -11.75 -10.88
CA TYR A 164 9.64 -11.93 -11.03
C TYR A 164 9.27 -13.40 -11.21
N ALA A 165 9.99 -14.14 -12.06
CA ALA A 165 9.73 -15.55 -12.28
C ALA A 165 9.93 -16.38 -10.99
N LEU A 166 10.90 -16.03 -10.16
CA LEU A 166 11.12 -16.68 -8.86
C LEU A 166 9.95 -16.44 -7.89
N TRP A 167 9.35 -15.25 -7.90
CA TRP A 167 8.14 -14.96 -7.13
C TRP A 167 6.92 -15.75 -7.64
N GLN A 168 6.82 -15.99 -8.95
CA GLN A 168 5.71 -16.77 -9.53
C GLN A 168 5.85 -18.29 -9.28
N ASP A 169 7.02 -18.78 -8.86
CA ASP A 169 7.30 -20.16 -8.55
C ASP A 169 7.53 -20.35 -7.03
N ALA A 170 8.78 -20.34 -6.58
CA ALA A 170 9.14 -20.61 -5.20
C ALA A 170 8.54 -19.59 -4.19
N GLY A 171 8.39 -18.34 -4.61
CA GLY A 171 7.81 -17.29 -3.78
C GLY A 171 6.36 -17.55 -3.35
N MET A 172 5.59 -18.25 -4.18
CA MET A 172 4.18 -18.59 -3.89
C MET A 172 4.01 -19.58 -2.73
N ALA A 173 5.10 -20.18 -2.22
CA ALA A 173 5.07 -20.94 -0.97
C ALA A 173 4.96 -20.05 0.29
N THR A 174 4.91 -18.72 0.14
CA THR A 174 4.90 -17.78 1.25
C THR A 174 3.70 -16.82 1.19
N ARG A 175 3.23 -16.32 2.35
CA ARG A 175 2.24 -15.23 2.38
C ARG A 175 2.71 -13.97 1.62
N GLN A 176 4.01 -13.72 1.57
CA GLN A 176 4.58 -12.60 0.83
C GLN A 176 4.44 -12.79 -0.68
N GLY A 177 4.43 -14.04 -1.17
CA GLY A 177 4.15 -14.34 -2.57
C GLY A 177 2.69 -14.07 -2.93
N ASP A 178 1.75 -14.52 -2.10
CA ASP A 178 0.33 -14.20 -2.27
C ASP A 178 0.11 -12.69 -2.29
N TYR A 179 0.76 -11.97 -1.37
CA TYR A 179 0.65 -10.51 -1.29
C TYR A 179 1.34 -9.80 -2.47
N PHE A 180 2.47 -10.32 -2.94
CA PHE A 180 3.14 -9.83 -4.15
C PHE A 180 2.23 -9.92 -5.37
N GLN A 181 1.57 -11.07 -5.55
CA GLN A 181 0.62 -11.28 -6.62
C GLN A 181 -0.60 -10.38 -6.50
N TYR A 182 -1.17 -10.28 -5.29
CA TYR A 182 -2.28 -9.37 -5.02
C TYR A 182 -1.95 -7.92 -5.41
N ILE A 183 -0.78 -7.41 -5.03
CA ILE A 183 -0.38 -6.03 -5.38
C ILE A 183 -0.27 -5.85 -6.90
N LEU A 184 0.19 -6.85 -7.63
CA LEU A 184 0.30 -6.79 -9.10
C LEU A 184 -1.06 -6.76 -9.80
N GLU A 185 -2.05 -7.41 -9.23
CA GLU A 185 -3.42 -7.43 -9.75
C GLU A 185 -4.20 -6.17 -9.38
N ASP A 186 -4.08 -5.74 -8.14
CA ASP A 186 -4.81 -4.60 -7.59
C ASP A 186 -4.14 -3.25 -7.90
N GLY A 187 -2.83 -3.16 -7.79
CA GLY A 187 -2.05 -1.92 -7.88
C GLY A 187 -1.93 -1.33 -9.30
N VAL A 188 -3.00 -1.30 -10.07
CA VAL A 188 -3.00 -0.94 -11.51
C VAL A 188 -3.34 0.53 -11.78
N ARG A 189 -3.68 1.32 -10.77
CA ARG A 189 -4.08 2.73 -10.92
C ARG A 189 -3.49 3.63 -9.84
N ASN A 190 -3.67 4.93 -10.01
CA ASN A 190 -3.28 5.94 -9.03
C ASN A 190 -4.32 6.02 -7.90
N TYR A 191 -3.97 5.56 -6.70
CA TYR A 191 -4.83 5.61 -5.53
C TYR A 191 -4.73 6.91 -4.72
N ASN A 192 -3.94 7.88 -5.17
CA ASN A 192 -3.80 9.18 -4.50
C ASN A 192 -4.86 10.20 -4.93
N ARG A 193 -5.68 9.87 -5.90
CA ARG A 193 -6.72 10.75 -6.44
C ARG A 193 -7.91 9.94 -6.95
N LEU A 194 -9.11 10.39 -6.59
CA LEU A 194 -10.38 9.91 -7.09
C LEU A 194 -11.32 11.10 -7.33
N GLU A 195 -12.02 11.09 -8.47
CA GLU A 195 -13.02 12.11 -8.89
C GLU A 195 -14.31 11.45 -9.31
#